data_a885d1e47b52e2c293d39b650f3bdc1b
#
_entry.id   a885d1e47b52e2c293d39b650f3bdc1b
#
_cell.length_a   1.000
_cell.length_b   1.000
_cell.length_c   1.000
_cell.angle_alpha   90.00
_cell.angle_beta   90.00
_cell.angle_gamma   90.00
#
_symmetry.space_group_name_H-M   'P 1'
#
loop_
_entity.id
_entity.type
_entity.pdbx_description
1 polymer ?
#
loop_
_entity_poly.entity_id
_entity_poly.type
_entity_poly.pdbx_seq_one_letter_code
_entity_poly.pdbx_strand_id
1 'polypeptide(L)'
;SLVLIQTTGDVTDENVQAIQNSVDQTYSFQDKRDERTTGTYMAFVFCVYAFLAIIALVTVMNIVNSISMSVSARMKQYGAMRAVGMDERLMTKMIACEAFTYAVMGCVVGCANGLPLSKSLYDFLIAGHFPSAVWQFPIISLGVILLFVSIAAIAAVYAPAKRIRNMSITATINEL
;
A
#
# COMPACT_ATOMS: atom_id res chain seq x y z
N SER A 1 38.91 26.56 -2.28
CA SER A 1 38.94 25.10 -2.46
C SER A 1 38.15 24.45 -1.32
N LEU A 2 37.25 23.54 -1.67
CA LEU A 2 36.41 22.82 -0.72
C LEU A 2 37.15 21.53 -0.35
N VAL A 3 37.37 21.30 0.94
CA VAL A 3 37.97 20.06 1.46
C VAL A 3 36.89 19.29 2.19
N LEU A 4 36.61 18.06 1.73
CA LEU A 4 35.67 17.15 2.38
C LEU A 4 36.47 16.17 3.27
N ILE A 5 36.20 16.16 4.57
CA ILE A 5 36.80 15.23 5.50
C ILE A 5 35.74 14.16 5.81
N GLN A 6 36.02 12.93 5.37
CA GLN A 6 35.18 11.78 5.69
C GLN A 6 35.85 11.00 6.83
N THR A 7 35.18 10.87 7.96
CA THR A 7 35.64 10.09 9.09
C THR A 7 35.14 8.65 9.02
N THR A 8 35.99 7.70 9.38
CA THR A 8 35.67 6.27 9.39
C THR A 8 35.36 5.87 10.85
N GLY A 9 34.11 5.52 11.13
CA GLY A 9 33.64 5.08 12.44
C GLY A 9 32.62 6.02 13.10
N ASP A 10 32.20 5.69 14.32
CA ASP A 10 31.27 6.51 15.10
C ASP A 10 31.95 7.83 15.48
N VAL A 11 31.45 8.90 14.92
CA VAL A 11 31.98 10.26 15.13
C VAL A 11 31.22 10.92 16.27
N THR A 12 31.88 11.00 17.42
CA THR A 12 31.38 11.69 18.60
C THR A 12 31.55 13.20 18.45
N ASP A 13 30.70 14.01 19.12
CA ASP A 13 30.80 15.48 19.11
C ASP A 13 32.14 15.99 19.54
N GLU A 14 32.84 15.27 20.45
CA GLU A 14 34.19 15.55 20.87
C GLU A 14 35.21 15.48 19.73
N ASN A 15 35.08 14.49 18.84
CA ASN A 15 35.94 14.33 17.67
C ASN A 15 35.73 15.49 16.66
N VAL A 16 34.50 15.96 16.53
CA VAL A 16 34.18 17.08 15.64
C VAL A 16 34.70 18.39 16.16
N GLN A 17 34.61 18.63 17.49
CA GLN A 17 35.22 19.80 18.12
C GLN A 17 36.76 19.76 17.99
N ALA A 18 37.37 18.61 18.11
CA ALA A 18 38.80 18.46 17.90
C ALA A 18 39.23 18.81 16.48
N ILE A 19 38.46 18.39 15.48
CA ILE A 19 38.68 18.76 14.06
C ILE A 19 38.45 20.24 13.85
N GLN A 20 37.38 20.79 14.40
CA GLN A 20 37.05 22.22 14.30
C GLN A 20 38.15 23.10 14.91
N ASN A 21 38.71 22.70 16.04
CA ASN A 21 39.79 23.39 16.70
C ASN A 21 41.16 23.27 15.97
N SER A 22 41.30 22.23 15.13
CA SER A 22 42.49 22.00 14.30
C SER A 22 42.48 22.78 13.00
N VAL A 23 41.32 23.27 12.58
CA VAL A 23 41.14 24.06 11.35
C VAL A 23 41.38 25.53 11.66
N ASP A 24 42.27 26.18 10.88
CA ASP A 24 42.59 27.60 11.01
C ASP A 24 41.29 28.44 10.84
N GLN A 25 41.15 29.49 11.64
CA GLN A 25 40.00 30.42 11.65
C GLN A 25 39.71 31.11 10.30
N THR A 26 40.63 30.98 9.36
CA THR A 26 40.48 31.47 7.98
C THR A 26 39.51 30.62 7.16
N TYR A 27 39.19 29.41 7.61
CA TYR A 27 38.30 28.49 6.91
C TYR A 27 36.97 28.34 7.64
N SER A 28 35.87 28.35 6.89
CA SER A 28 34.54 28.08 7.41
C SER A 28 34.38 26.55 7.59
N PHE A 29 34.25 26.11 8.82
CA PHE A 29 33.94 24.73 9.14
C PHE A 29 32.41 24.55 9.14
N GLN A 30 31.92 23.60 8.38
CA GLN A 30 30.50 23.23 8.35
C GLN A 30 30.36 21.75 8.67
N ASP A 31 29.77 21.46 9.81
CA ASP A 31 29.41 20.09 10.19
C ASP A 31 28.17 19.67 9.40
N LYS A 32 28.32 18.66 8.52
CA LYS A 32 27.24 18.12 7.71
C LYS A 32 26.55 16.89 8.29
N ARG A 33 26.88 16.52 9.51
CA ARG A 33 26.23 15.37 10.18
C ARG A 33 24.77 15.65 10.48
N ASP A 34 24.45 16.87 10.92
CA ASP A 34 23.08 17.34 11.21
C ASP A 34 22.33 17.78 9.95
N GLU A 35 23.04 18.07 8.88
CA GLU A 35 22.46 18.37 7.58
C GLU A 35 21.96 17.12 6.82
N ARG A 36 22.09 15.94 7.43
CA ARG A 36 21.16 14.88 7.08
C ARG A 36 19.78 15.41 7.44
N THR A 37 19.18 15.98 6.46
CA THR A 37 17.83 16.47 6.28
C THR A 37 16.80 15.46 6.84
N THR A 38 16.96 15.05 8.09
CA THR A 38 16.05 14.11 8.77
C THR A 38 14.64 14.67 8.68
N GLY A 39 14.48 16.00 8.80
CA GLY A 39 13.20 16.67 8.64
C GLY A 39 12.67 16.61 7.21
N THR A 40 13.49 16.91 6.21
CA THR A 40 13.07 16.89 4.79
C THR A 40 12.84 15.45 4.33
N TYR A 41 13.69 14.51 4.74
CA TYR A 41 13.51 13.08 4.45
C TYR A 41 12.21 12.55 5.09
N MET A 42 11.97 12.86 6.37
CA MET A 42 10.73 12.45 7.04
C MET A 42 9.49 13.10 6.44
N ALA A 43 9.56 14.37 6.04
CA ALA A 43 8.47 15.04 5.35
C ALA A 43 8.17 14.38 3.99
N PHE A 44 9.20 14.03 3.22
CA PHE A 44 9.06 13.31 1.96
C PHE A 44 8.44 11.92 2.16
N VAL A 45 8.96 11.15 3.11
CA VAL A 45 8.44 9.82 3.46
C VAL A 45 6.98 9.90 3.90
N PHE A 46 6.65 10.88 4.76
CA PHE A 46 5.28 11.12 5.19
C PHE A 46 4.35 11.46 4.01
N CYS A 47 4.79 12.31 3.10
CA CYS A 47 4.03 12.67 1.90
C CYS A 47 3.75 11.43 1.01
N VAL A 48 4.76 10.59 0.80
CA VAL A 48 4.59 9.33 0.04
C VAL A 48 3.60 8.39 0.71
N TYR A 49 3.73 8.18 2.04
CA TYR A 49 2.79 7.32 2.76
C TYR A 49 1.38 7.89 2.81
N ALA A 50 1.22 9.21 2.94
CA ALA A 50 -0.09 9.86 2.88
C ALA A 50 -0.74 9.66 1.50
N PHE A 51 0.03 9.79 0.43
CA PHE A 51 -0.44 9.53 -0.93
C PHE A 51 -0.85 8.06 -1.12
N LEU A 52 -0.04 7.12 -0.63
CA LEU A 52 -0.37 5.70 -0.66
C LEU A 52 -1.64 5.40 0.14
N ALA A 53 -1.84 6.03 1.30
CA ALA A 53 -3.06 5.87 2.09
C ALA A 53 -4.31 6.37 1.36
N ILE A 54 -4.21 7.48 0.64
CA ILE A 54 -5.32 8.00 -0.19
C ILE A 54 -5.64 7.01 -1.32
N ILE A 55 -4.63 6.51 -2.03
CA ILE A 55 -4.84 5.50 -3.10
C ILE A 55 -5.49 4.25 -2.52
N ALA A 56 -5.01 3.77 -1.37
CA ALA A 56 -5.58 2.61 -0.68
C ALA A 56 -7.06 2.84 -0.33
N LEU A 57 -7.41 4.01 0.21
CA LEU A 57 -8.79 4.37 0.53
C LEU A 57 -9.68 4.37 -0.72
N VAL A 58 -9.24 5.02 -1.79
CA VAL A 58 -9.97 5.06 -3.07
C VAL A 58 -10.15 3.64 -3.63
N THR A 59 -9.13 2.80 -3.53
CA THR A 59 -9.19 1.39 -3.99
C THR A 59 -10.23 0.60 -3.20
N VAL A 60 -10.25 0.72 -1.87
CA VAL A 60 -11.26 0.06 -1.02
C VAL A 60 -12.66 0.53 -1.37
N MET A 61 -12.88 1.84 -1.53
CA MET A 61 -14.17 2.39 -1.94
C MET A 61 -14.62 1.88 -3.31
N ASN A 62 -13.69 1.78 -4.25
CA ASN A 62 -13.98 1.26 -5.59
C ASN A 62 -14.37 -0.23 -5.55
N ILE A 63 -13.67 -1.06 -4.77
CA ILE A 63 -14.01 -2.48 -4.58
C ILE A 63 -15.40 -2.62 -3.97
N VAL A 64 -15.69 -1.87 -2.90
CA VAL A 64 -17.01 -1.89 -2.23
C VAL A 64 -18.12 -1.48 -3.20
N ASN A 65 -17.89 -0.43 -3.97
CA ASN A 65 -18.85 0.04 -4.98
C ASN A 65 -19.09 -1.01 -6.08
N SER A 66 -18.03 -1.60 -6.63
CA SER A 66 -18.12 -2.63 -7.67
C SER A 66 -18.89 -3.86 -7.22
N ILE A 67 -18.59 -4.36 -6.00
CA ILE A 67 -19.30 -5.51 -5.44
C ILE A 67 -20.77 -5.14 -5.16
N SER A 68 -21.04 -3.95 -4.64
CA SER A 68 -22.40 -3.48 -4.37
C SER A 68 -23.23 -3.37 -5.66
N MET A 69 -22.63 -2.90 -6.75
CA MET A 69 -23.30 -2.86 -8.07
C MET A 69 -23.54 -4.26 -8.61
N SER A 70 -22.56 -5.17 -8.54
CA SER A 70 -22.72 -6.56 -8.98
C SER A 70 -23.84 -7.26 -8.24
N VAL A 71 -23.86 -7.13 -6.91
CA VAL A 71 -24.92 -7.70 -6.06
C VAL A 71 -26.28 -7.07 -6.40
N SER A 72 -26.36 -5.75 -6.55
CA SER A 72 -27.61 -5.05 -6.86
C SER A 72 -28.18 -5.47 -8.21
N ALA A 73 -27.34 -5.64 -9.24
CA ALA A 73 -27.74 -6.10 -10.56
C ALA A 73 -28.31 -7.53 -10.54
N ARG A 74 -27.85 -8.38 -9.61
CA ARG A 74 -28.28 -9.78 -9.49
C ARG A 74 -29.31 -10.02 -8.38
N MET A 75 -29.87 -8.93 -7.82
CA MET A 75 -30.79 -8.99 -6.69
C MET A 75 -32.00 -9.91 -6.93
N LYS A 76 -32.61 -9.80 -8.11
CA LYS A 76 -33.75 -10.67 -8.51
C LYS A 76 -33.35 -12.15 -8.56
N GLN A 77 -32.15 -12.47 -9.05
CA GLN A 77 -31.64 -13.82 -9.11
C GLN A 77 -31.41 -14.40 -7.70
N TYR A 78 -30.87 -13.58 -6.80
CA TYR A 78 -30.68 -13.98 -5.40
C TYR A 78 -32.01 -14.18 -4.68
N GLY A 79 -33.01 -13.34 -4.95
CA GLY A 79 -34.37 -13.49 -4.45
C GLY A 79 -35.03 -14.79 -4.91
N ALA A 80 -34.91 -15.11 -6.18
CA ALA A 80 -35.44 -16.37 -6.74
C ALA A 80 -34.76 -17.60 -6.15
N MET A 81 -33.41 -17.58 -6.01
CA MET A 81 -32.66 -18.68 -5.38
C MET A 81 -33.07 -18.89 -3.91
N ARG A 82 -33.33 -17.80 -3.18
CA ARG A 82 -33.78 -17.86 -1.80
C ARG A 82 -35.22 -18.41 -1.69
N ALA A 83 -36.08 -18.07 -2.65
CA ALA A 83 -37.43 -18.60 -2.69
C ALA A 83 -37.47 -20.14 -2.91
N VAL A 84 -36.48 -20.69 -3.60
CA VAL A 84 -36.31 -22.15 -3.84
C VAL A 84 -35.61 -22.84 -2.65
N GLY A 85 -35.23 -22.07 -1.59
CA GLY A 85 -34.64 -22.64 -0.37
C GLY A 85 -33.12 -22.55 -0.27
N MET A 86 -32.48 -21.67 -1.03
CA MET A 86 -31.03 -21.45 -0.89
C MET A 86 -30.68 -20.82 0.47
N ASP A 87 -29.72 -21.40 1.17
CA ASP A 87 -29.23 -20.90 2.47
C ASP A 87 -28.45 -19.57 2.29
N GLU A 88 -28.65 -18.66 3.23
CA GLU A 88 -27.94 -17.37 3.31
C GLU A 88 -26.42 -17.51 3.31
N ARG A 89 -25.92 -18.58 3.93
CA ARG A 89 -24.48 -18.88 3.98
C ARG A 89 -23.90 -19.17 2.61
N LEU A 90 -24.66 -19.88 1.77
CA LEU A 90 -24.22 -20.22 0.43
C LEU A 90 -24.13 -18.98 -0.45
N MET A 91 -25.10 -18.07 -0.30
CA MET A 91 -25.13 -16.79 -1.00
C MET A 91 -23.96 -15.89 -0.61
N THR A 92 -23.67 -15.79 0.69
CA THR A 92 -22.50 -15.05 1.19
C THR A 92 -21.18 -15.63 0.67
N LYS A 93 -21.08 -16.97 0.58
CA LYS A 93 -19.89 -17.63 0.00
C LYS A 93 -19.72 -17.30 -1.48
N MET A 94 -20.79 -17.19 -2.26
CA MET A 94 -20.71 -16.81 -3.68
C MET A 94 -20.12 -15.39 -3.84
N ILE A 95 -20.60 -14.42 -3.05
CA ILE A 95 -20.09 -13.05 -3.05
C ILE A 95 -18.63 -13.00 -2.58
N ALA A 96 -18.29 -13.79 -1.57
CA ALA A 96 -16.91 -13.90 -1.07
C ALA A 96 -15.97 -14.48 -2.13
N CYS A 97 -16.39 -15.52 -2.87
CA CYS A 97 -15.61 -16.07 -3.96
C CYS A 97 -15.41 -15.06 -5.10
N GLU A 98 -16.42 -14.27 -5.43
CA GLU A 98 -16.30 -13.19 -6.43
C GLU A 98 -15.28 -12.15 -6.00
N ALA A 99 -15.36 -11.65 -4.76
CA ALA A 99 -14.40 -10.70 -4.20
C ALA A 99 -12.98 -11.26 -4.15
N PHE A 100 -12.83 -12.53 -3.76
CA PHE A 100 -11.54 -13.21 -3.73
C PHE A 100 -10.92 -13.33 -5.13
N THR A 101 -11.73 -13.66 -6.14
CA THR A 101 -11.27 -13.73 -7.54
C THR A 101 -10.74 -12.39 -8.02
N TYR A 102 -11.43 -11.28 -7.73
CA TYR A 102 -10.95 -9.95 -8.05
C TYR A 102 -9.65 -9.60 -7.32
N ALA A 103 -9.56 -9.95 -6.04
CA ALA A 103 -8.34 -9.71 -5.25
C ALA A 103 -7.14 -10.47 -5.80
N VAL A 104 -7.30 -11.76 -6.12
CA VAL A 104 -6.23 -12.59 -6.70
C VAL A 104 -5.79 -12.07 -8.05
N MET A 105 -6.74 -11.78 -8.96
CA MET A 105 -6.43 -11.25 -10.28
C MET A 105 -5.73 -9.88 -10.19
N GLY A 106 -6.21 -9.01 -9.32
CA GLY A 106 -5.58 -7.71 -9.05
C GLY A 106 -4.15 -7.86 -8.52
N CYS A 107 -3.91 -8.78 -7.60
CA CYS A 107 -2.57 -9.08 -7.08
C CYS A 107 -1.64 -9.62 -8.16
N VAL A 108 -2.09 -10.56 -9.00
CA VAL A 108 -1.29 -11.13 -10.09
C VAL A 108 -0.88 -10.02 -11.07
N VAL A 109 -1.84 -9.24 -11.56
CA VAL A 109 -1.56 -8.14 -12.49
C VAL A 109 -0.69 -7.06 -11.83
N GLY A 110 -0.98 -6.70 -10.58
CA GLY A 110 -0.21 -5.73 -9.81
C GLY A 110 1.24 -6.16 -9.60
N CYS A 111 1.48 -7.41 -9.23
CA CYS A 111 2.83 -7.95 -9.06
C CYS A 111 3.58 -8.07 -10.40
N ALA A 112 2.90 -8.53 -11.46
CA ALA A 112 3.49 -8.69 -12.78
C ALA A 112 4.01 -7.36 -13.36
N ASN A 113 3.33 -6.24 -13.07
CA ASN A 113 3.75 -4.92 -13.51
C ASN A 113 4.62 -4.19 -12.48
N GLY A 114 4.30 -4.32 -11.19
CA GLY A 114 4.97 -3.59 -10.11
C GLY A 114 6.41 -4.03 -9.87
N LEU A 115 6.71 -5.34 -9.95
CA LEU A 115 8.06 -5.83 -9.72
C LEU A 115 9.06 -5.40 -10.81
N PRO A 116 8.77 -5.54 -12.11
CA PRO A 116 9.66 -5.03 -13.15
C PRO A 116 9.83 -3.51 -13.09
N LEU A 117 8.74 -2.78 -12.81
CA LEU A 117 8.80 -1.32 -12.67
C LEU A 117 9.68 -0.90 -11.49
N SER A 118 9.56 -1.57 -10.35
CA SER A 118 10.40 -1.33 -9.17
C SER A 118 11.88 -1.53 -9.49
N LYS A 119 12.22 -2.60 -10.22
CA LYS A 119 13.59 -2.85 -10.64
C LYS A 119 14.09 -1.79 -11.62
N SER A 120 13.29 -1.43 -12.63
CA SER A 120 13.67 -0.40 -13.61
C SER A 120 13.89 0.96 -12.95
N LEU A 121 13.04 1.34 -12.00
CA LEU A 121 13.22 2.58 -11.23
C LEU A 121 14.48 2.54 -10.37
N TYR A 122 14.78 1.39 -9.76
CA TYR A 122 16.01 1.21 -9.01
C TYR A 122 17.25 1.38 -9.91
N ASP A 123 17.28 0.71 -11.08
CA ASP A 123 18.39 0.76 -12.02
C ASP A 123 18.59 2.19 -12.57
N PHE A 124 17.51 2.91 -12.83
CA PHE A 124 17.56 4.27 -13.37
C PHE A 124 17.94 5.33 -12.31
N LEU A 125 17.39 5.26 -11.11
CA LEU A 125 17.54 6.30 -10.09
C LEU A 125 18.72 6.05 -9.14
N ILE A 126 18.99 4.79 -8.81
CA ILE A 126 19.90 4.44 -7.70
C ILE A 126 21.21 3.84 -8.23
N ALA A 127 21.16 2.90 -9.15
CA ALA A 127 22.34 2.18 -9.61
C ALA A 127 23.40 3.10 -10.22
N GLY A 128 22.98 4.18 -10.91
CA GLY A 128 23.88 5.18 -11.49
C GLY A 128 24.54 6.12 -10.48
N HIS A 129 23.98 6.27 -9.29
CA HIS A 129 24.44 7.23 -8.28
C HIS A 129 25.07 6.56 -7.05
N PHE A 130 24.73 5.31 -6.78
CA PHE A 130 25.18 4.57 -5.60
C PHE A 130 25.64 3.16 -5.99
N PRO A 131 26.90 2.98 -6.40
CA PRO A 131 27.44 1.68 -6.88
C PRO A 131 27.42 0.56 -5.82
N SER A 132 27.34 0.92 -4.55
CA SER A 132 27.30 -0.05 -3.41
C SER A 132 25.88 -0.52 -3.07
N ALA A 133 24.85 0.11 -3.62
CA ALA A 133 23.49 -0.31 -3.39
C ALA A 133 23.16 -1.56 -4.22
N VAL A 134 22.49 -2.52 -3.62
CA VAL A 134 22.05 -3.76 -4.29
C VAL A 134 20.54 -3.82 -4.20
N TRP A 135 19.87 -4.01 -5.34
CA TRP A 135 18.43 -4.22 -5.35
C TRP A 135 18.07 -5.53 -4.63
N GLN A 136 17.22 -5.42 -3.64
CA GLN A 136 16.69 -6.58 -2.93
C GLN A 136 15.22 -6.75 -3.26
N PHE A 137 14.79 -8.00 -3.41
CA PHE A 137 13.40 -8.32 -3.65
C PHE A 137 12.53 -7.88 -2.46
N PRO A 138 11.51 -7.03 -2.63
CA PRO A 138 10.78 -6.40 -1.54
C PRO A 138 9.73 -7.35 -0.91
N ILE A 139 10.17 -8.47 -0.31
CA ILE A 139 9.30 -9.50 0.27
C ILE A 139 8.40 -8.93 1.37
N ILE A 140 8.95 -8.09 2.24
CA ILE A 140 8.21 -7.52 3.37
C ILE A 140 7.11 -6.59 2.87
N SER A 141 7.44 -5.69 1.94
CA SER A 141 6.46 -4.77 1.35
C SER A 141 5.35 -5.52 0.61
N LEU A 142 5.72 -6.57 -0.11
CA LEU A 142 4.77 -7.42 -0.82
C LEU A 142 3.83 -8.15 0.16
N GLY A 143 4.36 -8.66 1.27
CA GLY A 143 3.56 -9.27 2.34
C GLY A 143 2.56 -8.29 2.97
N VAL A 144 2.99 -7.06 3.23
CA VAL A 144 2.11 -5.99 3.77
C VAL A 144 0.99 -5.66 2.78
N ILE A 145 1.30 -5.54 1.49
CA ILE A 145 0.30 -5.26 0.44
C ILE A 145 -0.72 -6.41 0.35
N LEU A 146 -0.27 -7.66 0.32
CA LEU A 146 -1.16 -8.83 0.27
C LEU A 146 -2.07 -8.91 1.51
N LEU A 147 -1.53 -8.61 2.69
CA LEU A 147 -2.32 -8.55 3.92
C LEU A 147 -3.39 -7.46 3.82
N PHE A 148 -3.01 -6.26 3.38
CA PHE A 148 -3.94 -5.13 3.21
C PHE A 148 -5.04 -5.45 2.21
N VAL A 149 -4.71 -6.01 1.05
CA VAL A 149 -5.68 -6.41 0.01
C VAL A 149 -6.64 -7.48 0.56
N SER A 150 -6.14 -8.44 1.34
CA SER A 150 -6.98 -9.47 1.97
C SER A 150 -7.98 -8.88 2.95
N ILE A 151 -7.55 -7.94 3.80
CA ILE A 151 -8.42 -7.22 4.73
C ILE A 151 -9.47 -6.39 3.96
N ALA A 152 -9.05 -5.69 2.91
CA ALA A 152 -9.94 -4.89 2.08
C ALA A 152 -11.00 -5.76 1.38
N ALA A 153 -10.61 -6.93 0.86
CA ALA A 153 -11.54 -7.88 0.24
C ALA A 153 -12.59 -8.40 1.24
N ILE A 154 -12.17 -8.74 2.45
CA ILE A 154 -13.09 -9.18 3.52
C ILE A 154 -14.07 -8.04 3.88
N ALA A 155 -13.58 -6.83 4.06
CA ALA A 155 -14.41 -5.66 4.38
C ALA A 155 -15.41 -5.36 3.25
N ALA A 156 -15.00 -5.50 1.99
CA ALA A 156 -15.82 -5.27 0.83
C ALA A 156 -17.00 -6.26 0.71
N VAL A 157 -16.81 -7.49 1.17
CA VAL A 157 -17.87 -8.53 1.20
C VAL A 157 -18.88 -8.26 2.31
N TYR A 158 -18.43 -7.70 3.42
CA TYR A 158 -19.27 -7.54 4.63
C TYR A 158 -20.49 -6.65 4.39
N ALA A 159 -20.34 -5.53 3.71
CA ALA A 159 -21.41 -4.58 3.47
C ALA A 159 -22.55 -5.13 2.57
N PRO A 160 -22.27 -5.69 1.37
CA PRO A 160 -23.28 -6.32 0.52
C PRO A 160 -23.92 -7.55 1.18
N ALA A 161 -23.14 -8.41 1.85
CA ALA A 161 -23.65 -9.59 2.53
C ALA A 161 -24.68 -9.22 3.63
N LYS A 162 -24.39 -8.16 4.41
CA LYS A 162 -25.31 -7.64 5.41
C LYS A 162 -26.60 -7.10 4.76
N ARG A 163 -26.50 -6.44 3.64
CA ARG A 163 -27.66 -5.91 2.91
C ARG A 163 -28.58 -7.04 2.44
N ILE A 164 -28.03 -8.09 1.85
CA ILE A 164 -28.80 -9.25 1.40
C ILE A 164 -29.45 -9.98 2.58
N ARG A 165 -28.76 -10.14 3.70
CA ARG A 165 -29.30 -10.79 4.89
C ARG A 165 -30.52 -10.05 5.47
N ASN A 166 -30.54 -8.73 5.38
CA ASN A 166 -31.62 -7.91 5.92
C ASN A 166 -32.81 -7.77 4.95
N MET A 167 -32.75 -8.33 3.74
CA MET A 167 -33.87 -8.30 2.80
C MET A 167 -34.93 -9.32 3.21
N SER A 168 -36.14 -8.85 3.42
CA SER A 168 -37.29 -9.73 3.62
C SER A 168 -37.71 -10.35 2.27
N ILE A 169 -38.07 -11.61 2.28
CA ILE A 169 -38.52 -12.36 1.09
C ILE A 169 -39.77 -11.68 0.49
N THR A 170 -40.62 -11.11 1.32
CA THR A 170 -41.84 -10.41 0.93
C THR A 170 -41.60 -9.11 0.15
N ALA A 171 -40.52 -8.38 0.44
CA ALA A 171 -40.19 -7.15 -0.30
C ALA A 171 -39.74 -7.45 -1.74
N THR A 172 -39.04 -8.56 -1.94
CA THR A 172 -38.52 -8.96 -3.27
C THR A 172 -39.63 -9.46 -4.21
N ILE A 173 -40.70 -10.04 -3.66
CA ILE A 173 -41.83 -10.53 -4.45
C ILE A 173 -42.78 -9.40 -4.84
N ASN A 174 -42.86 -8.33 -4.07
CA ASN A 174 -43.76 -7.20 -4.32
C ASN A 174 -43.18 -6.20 -5.36
N GLU A 175 -41.92 -6.33 -5.75
CA GLU A 175 -41.27 -5.54 -6.81
C GLU A 175 -41.21 -6.27 -8.19
N LEU A 176 -41.82 -7.44 -8.28
CA LEU A 176 -42.00 -8.21 -9.52
C LEU A 176 -43.33 -7.89 -10.16
#